data_1d58e651b37fd272a9fa79347897dd9b
#
_entry.id   1d58e651b37fd272a9fa79347897dd9b
#
_cell.length_a   1.000
_cell.length_b   1.000
_cell.length_c   1.000
_cell.angle_alpha   90.00
_cell.angle_beta   90.00
_cell.angle_gamma   90.00
#
_symmetry.space_group_name_H-M   'P 1'
#
loop_
_entity.id
_entity.type
_entity.pdbx_description
1 polymer ?
#
loop_
_entity_poly.entity_id
_entity_poly.type
_entity_poly.pdbx_seq_one_letter_code
_entity_poly.pdbx_strand_id
1 'polypeptide(L)'
;PADSISNSTVPHRYKSAERIKRWFKRADDGDRIVLDYQLSGFSDGRLPVPPGRIEKLFGREVINYMENYPSGSPVMVYMKDYRKVQISSAVSYLGSYPEYDDNKRAFNARAFAAAWNGTIIPPGTEGSGKETVRFTASRDPEAPGGYASHGSCPPARALRAVVTGAGMPLPRGMTWEFHAVLFGFNPATGIKVKNTGKYPVLIEMWTTGSGAGTKIYARLYRLEPV
;
A
#
# COMPACT_ATOMS: atom_id res chain seq x y z
N PRO A 1 -6.41 14.00 19.95
CA PRO A 1 -6.15 12.65 20.48
C PRO A 1 -6.54 11.59 19.44
N ALA A 2 -5.74 10.55 19.33
CA ALA A 2 -6.05 9.44 18.44
C ALA A 2 -6.92 8.42 19.19
N ASP A 3 -8.15 8.24 18.76
CA ASP A 3 -8.98 7.14 19.22
C ASP A 3 -8.57 5.87 18.53
N SER A 4 -8.13 4.85 19.28
CA SER A 4 -7.86 3.53 18.73
C SER A 4 -9.07 2.63 18.87
N ILE A 5 -9.49 2.01 17.79
CA ILE A 5 -10.50 0.96 17.82
C ILE A 5 -9.79 -0.35 18.07
N SER A 6 -9.82 -0.83 19.30
CA SER A 6 -9.11 -2.04 19.67
C SER A 6 -9.83 -3.33 19.23
N ASN A 7 -9.05 -4.35 19.02
CA ASN A 7 -9.36 -5.64 18.41
C ASN A 7 -10.04 -6.66 19.32
N SER A 8 -10.41 -6.31 20.51
CA SER A 8 -10.92 -7.29 21.45
C SER A 8 -12.33 -7.74 21.12
N THR A 9 -12.57 -8.74 20.39
CA THR A 9 -13.88 -9.28 19.98
C THR A 9 -14.45 -8.63 18.74
N VAL A 10 -14.58 -9.40 17.69
CA VAL A 10 -15.15 -9.03 16.38
C VAL A 10 -16.21 -7.93 16.51
N PRO A 11 -15.85 -6.65 16.47
CA PRO A 11 -16.88 -5.64 16.36
C PRO A 11 -17.50 -5.86 15.00
N HIS A 12 -18.78 -5.97 14.98
CA HIS A 12 -19.46 -5.94 13.71
C HIS A 12 -18.98 -4.72 12.94
N ARG A 13 -18.55 -4.89 11.70
CA ARG A 13 -18.17 -3.82 10.75
C ARG A 13 -19.12 -2.62 10.81
N TYR A 14 -20.41 -2.91 11.05
CA TYR A 14 -21.44 -1.91 11.30
C TYR A 14 -21.16 -1.05 12.55
N LYS A 15 -20.78 -1.66 13.66
CA LYS A 15 -20.47 -0.93 14.90
C LYS A 15 -19.24 -0.04 14.75
N SER A 16 -18.25 -0.51 13.98
CA SER A 16 -17.06 0.29 13.67
C SER A 16 -17.41 1.48 12.77
N ALA A 17 -18.22 1.29 11.73
CA ALA A 17 -18.68 2.37 10.86
C ALA A 17 -19.49 3.43 11.62
N GLU A 18 -20.39 3.03 12.52
CA GLU A 18 -21.17 3.97 13.34
C GLU A 18 -20.28 4.70 14.37
N ARG A 19 -19.21 4.07 14.84
CA ARG A 19 -18.22 4.69 15.72
C ARG A 19 -17.43 5.76 14.99
N ILE A 20 -16.98 5.49 13.76
CA ILE A 20 -16.31 6.46 12.90
C ILE A 20 -17.24 7.64 12.59
N LYS A 21 -18.50 7.36 12.25
CA LYS A 21 -19.49 8.39 11.99
C LYS A 21 -19.71 9.32 13.20
N ARG A 22 -19.74 8.76 14.41
CA ARG A 22 -19.85 9.56 15.65
C ARG A 22 -18.59 10.37 15.91
N TRP A 23 -17.42 9.79 15.64
CA TRP A 23 -16.15 10.51 15.75
C TRP A 23 -16.13 11.70 14.80
N PHE A 24 -16.50 11.52 13.51
CA PHE A 24 -16.56 12.60 12.54
C PHE A 24 -17.37 13.83 12.97
N LYS A 25 -18.46 13.59 13.71
CA LYS A 25 -19.32 14.69 14.20
C LYS A 25 -18.68 15.49 15.34
N ARG A 26 -17.67 14.97 16.00
CA ARG A 26 -17.04 15.55 17.18
C ARG A 26 -15.59 15.96 16.95
N ALA A 27 -15.00 15.46 15.91
CA ALA A 27 -13.60 15.67 15.63
C ALA A 27 -13.35 17.12 15.21
N ASP A 28 -12.30 17.70 15.73
CA ASP A 28 -11.73 18.96 15.30
C ASP A 28 -10.80 18.74 14.11
N ASP A 29 -10.45 19.83 13.40
CA ASP A 29 -9.52 19.75 12.28
C ASP A 29 -8.16 19.22 12.74
N GLY A 30 -7.64 18.24 12.05
CA GLY A 30 -6.41 17.55 12.40
C GLY A 30 -6.55 16.37 13.35
N ASP A 31 -7.72 16.17 13.97
CA ASP A 31 -7.99 14.94 14.71
C ASP A 31 -7.94 13.74 13.80
N ARG A 32 -7.54 12.60 14.34
CA ARG A 32 -7.40 11.35 13.61
C ARG A 32 -7.99 10.19 14.38
N ILE A 33 -8.60 9.27 13.67
CA ILE A 33 -9.05 7.99 14.18
C ILE A 33 -8.21 6.88 13.56
N VAL A 34 -7.77 5.94 14.35
CA VAL A 34 -7.04 4.75 13.92
C VAL A 34 -8.00 3.59 13.83
N LEU A 35 -8.11 3.00 12.63
CA LEU A 35 -8.98 1.87 12.33
C LEU A 35 -8.14 0.63 12.13
N ASP A 36 -8.50 -0.44 12.81
CA ASP A 36 -7.88 -1.73 12.57
C ASP A 36 -8.49 -2.46 11.35
N TYR A 37 -7.94 -3.61 11.03
CA TYR A 37 -8.33 -4.43 9.88
C TYR A 37 -9.80 -4.81 9.81
N GLN A 38 -10.57 -4.60 10.87
CA GLN A 38 -11.96 -5.06 10.95
C GLN A 38 -12.89 -4.30 10.00
N LEU A 39 -12.50 -3.10 9.55
CA LEU A 39 -13.18 -2.43 8.46
C LEU A 39 -12.70 -2.90 7.08
N SER A 40 -11.48 -3.37 6.98
CA SER A 40 -10.91 -3.89 5.73
C SER A 40 -11.16 -5.39 5.52
N GLY A 41 -11.51 -6.11 6.58
CA GLY A 41 -11.67 -7.55 6.57
C GLY A 41 -13.02 -8.04 6.05
N PHE A 42 -13.31 -7.88 4.77
CA PHE A 42 -14.52 -8.44 4.13
C PHE A 42 -14.28 -9.79 3.49
N SER A 43 -13.62 -10.69 4.17
CA SER A 43 -13.33 -12.03 3.65
C SER A 43 -14.58 -12.85 3.29
N ASP A 44 -15.72 -12.53 3.88
CA ASP A 44 -17.00 -13.19 3.64
C ASP A 44 -17.91 -12.44 2.64
N GLY A 45 -17.45 -11.32 2.08
CA GLY A 45 -18.23 -10.51 1.15
C GLY A 45 -19.46 -9.82 1.73
N ARG A 46 -19.70 -9.92 3.03
CA ARG A 46 -20.88 -9.35 3.68
C ARG A 46 -20.58 -8.03 4.36
N LEU A 47 -21.03 -6.94 3.76
CA LEU A 47 -20.98 -5.60 4.32
C LEU A 47 -22.27 -5.32 5.10
N PRO A 48 -22.22 -5.14 6.42
CA PRO A 48 -23.39 -4.72 7.19
C PRO A 48 -23.89 -3.32 6.81
N VAL A 49 -23.02 -2.52 6.22
CA VAL A 49 -23.35 -1.18 5.68
C VAL A 49 -23.02 -1.17 4.20
N PRO A 50 -23.95 -0.75 3.33
CA PRO A 50 -23.71 -0.69 1.90
C PRO A 50 -22.48 0.17 1.56
N PRO A 51 -21.61 -0.26 0.61
CA PRO A 51 -20.41 0.47 0.23
C PRO A 51 -20.67 1.95 -0.11
N GLY A 52 -21.72 2.25 -0.86
CA GLY A 52 -22.06 3.63 -1.20
C GLY A 52 -22.41 4.52 -0.01
N ARG A 53 -22.89 3.94 1.09
CA ARG A 53 -23.13 4.67 2.33
C ARG A 53 -21.82 4.94 3.07
N ILE A 54 -20.91 3.98 3.07
CA ILE A 54 -19.58 4.14 3.66
C ILE A 54 -18.79 5.18 2.86
N GLU A 55 -18.81 5.10 1.53
CA GLU A 55 -18.17 6.09 0.65
C GLU A 55 -18.68 7.51 0.93
N LYS A 56 -19.99 7.67 1.07
CA LYS A 56 -20.61 8.97 1.38
C LYS A 56 -20.19 9.53 2.74
N LEU A 57 -19.91 8.64 3.71
CA LEU A 57 -19.55 9.05 5.07
C LEU A 57 -18.06 9.28 5.27
N PHE A 58 -17.23 8.51 4.58
CA PHE A 58 -15.80 8.39 4.87
C PHE A 58 -14.90 8.58 3.64
N GLY A 59 -15.48 8.78 2.46
CA GLY A 59 -14.72 8.90 1.21
C GLY A 59 -14.41 7.55 0.55
N ARG A 60 -14.00 7.64 -0.70
CA ARG A 60 -13.72 6.47 -1.56
C ARG A 60 -12.50 5.69 -1.11
N GLU A 61 -11.53 6.33 -0.52
CA GLU A 61 -10.29 5.69 -0.04
C GLU A 61 -10.60 4.60 0.99
N VAL A 62 -11.59 4.82 1.85
CA VAL A 62 -12.00 3.81 2.84
C VAL A 62 -12.54 2.56 2.16
N ILE A 63 -13.40 2.72 1.15
CA ILE A 63 -13.95 1.59 0.38
C ILE A 63 -12.82 0.84 -0.32
N ASN A 64 -11.95 1.56 -1.02
CA ASN A 64 -10.82 0.97 -1.72
C ASN A 64 -9.89 0.20 -0.77
N TYR A 65 -9.64 0.74 0.42
CA TYR A 65 -8.87 0.06 1.45
C TYR A 65 -9.55 -1.24 1.90
N MET A 66 -10.85 -1.19 2.21
CA MET A 66 -11.62 -2.34 2.66
C MET A 66 -11.69 -3.46 1.63
N GLU A 67 -11.74 -3.13 0.34
CA GLU A 67 -11.87 -4.09 -0.77
C GLU A 67 -10.55 -4.70 -1.19
N ASN A 68 -9.44 -3.99 -1.05
CA ASN A 68 -8.16 -4.35 -1.64
C ASN A 68 -7.10 -4.81 -0.65
N TYR A 69 -7.28 -4.56 0.64
CA TYR A 69 -6.31 -4.97 1.65
C TYR A 69 -6.75 -6.22 2.41
N PRO A 70 -5.80 -7.08 2.80
CA PRO A 70 -6.12 -8.34 3.45
C PRO A 70 -6.73 -8.13 4.82
N SER A 71 -7.55 -9.10 5.23
CA SER A 71 -7.96 -9.24 6.62
C SER A 71 -6.72 -9.32 7.52
N GLY A 72 -6.67 -8.49 8.54
CA GLY A 72 -5.49 -8.39 9.40
C GLY A 72 -4.47 -7.35 8.94
N SER A 73 -4.71 -6.63 7.84
CA SER A 73 -3.94 -5.41 7.55
C SER A 73 -4.08 -4.44 8.72
N PRO A 74 -2.95 -3.88 9.21
CA PRO A 74 -2.93 -3.45 10.60
C PRO A 74 -3.82 -2.28 10.88
N VAL A 75 -3.92 -1.29 10.04
CA VAL A 75 -4.65 -0.08 10.42
C VAL A 75 -4.85 0.85 9.24
N MET A 76 -6.00 1.49 9.19
CA MET A 76 -6.22 2.68 8.40
C MET A 76 -6.36 3.89 9.32
N VAL A 77 -5.69 4.98 9.00
CA VAL A 77 -5.92 6.27 9.66
C VAL A 77 -6.84 7.11 8.80
N TYR A 78 -7.87 7.62 9.42
CA TYR A 78 -8.71 8.65 8.86
C TYR A 78 -8.37 9.98 9.56
N MET A 79 -8.15 11.01 8.76
CA MET A 79 -7.95 12.37 9.26
C MET A 79 -9.08 13.24 8.73
N LYS A 80 -9.60 14.09 9.59
CA LYS A 80 -10.48 15.18 9.20
C LYS A 80 -9.58 16.31 8.68
N ASP A 81 -9.71 16.69 7.47
CA ASP A 81 -8.93 17.70 6.77
C ASP A 81 -7.39 17.53 6.88
N TYR A 82 -6.78 17.23 5.79
CA TYR A 82 -5.34 17.08 5.68
C TYR A 82 -4.80 17.68 4.39
N ARG A 83 -3.54 18.05 4.40
CA ARG A 83 -2.79 18.39 3.19
C ARG A 83 -1.74 17.33 2.89
N LYS A 84 -1.50 17.09 1.63
CA LYS A 84 -0.43 16.21 1.16
C LYS A 84 0.87 17.00 1.07
N VAL A 85 1.87 16.61 1.82
CA VAL A 85 3.22 17.19 1.77
C VAL A 85 4.16 16.13 1.19
N GLN A 86 4.65 16.34 -0.03
CA GLN A 86 5.61 15.41 -0.63
C GLN A 86 6.92 15.47 0.15
N ILE A 87 7.40 14.33 0.65
CA ILE A 87 8.63 14.22 1.43
C ILE A 87 9.72 13.43 0.72
N SER A 88 9.36 12.62 -0.27
CA SER A 88 10.33 11.89 -1.09
C SER A 88 9.75 11.54 -2.46
N SER A 89 10.64 11.37 -3.45
CA SER A 89 10.27 10.88 -4.78
C SER A 89 11.41 10.08 -5.39
N ALA A 90 11.07 9.14 -6.25
CA ALA A 90 12.04 8.34 -6.99
C ALA A 90 11.51 7.96 -8.37
N VAL A 91 12.42 7.72 -9.29
CA VAL A 91 12.14 7.16 -10.61
C VAL A 91 13.06 5.96 -10.82
N SER A 92 12.52 4.90 -11.38
CA SER A 92 13.26 3.71 -11.80
C SER A 92 12.90 3.36 -13.23
N TYR A 93 13.79 2.65 -13.89
CA TYR A 93 13.64 2.26 -15.29
C TYR A 93 13.64 0.75 -15.39
N LEU A 94 12.75 0.21 -16.24
CA LEU A 94 12.71 -1.23 -16.47
C LEU A 94 13.96 -1.68 -17.23
N GLY A 95 14.28 -0.99 -18.32
CA GLY A 95 15.34 -1.39 -19.23
C GLY A 95 15.06 -2.70 -19.95
N SER A 96 15.88 -3.04 -20.94
CA SER A 96 15.82 -4.32 -21.61
C SER A 96 16.68 -5.36 -20.89
N TYR A 97 16.19 -6.60 -20.90
CA TYR A 97 16.90 -7.76 -20.42
C TYR A 97 16.73 -8.88 -21.46
N PRO A 98 17.75 -9.20 -22.25
CA PRO A 98 17.62 -10.08 -23.43
C PRO A 98 17.04 -11.46 -23.14
N GLU A 99 17.19 -11.94 -21.90
CA GLU A 99 16.76 -13.27 -21.46
C GLU A 99 15.27 -13.35 -21.12
N TYR A 100 14.60 -12.20 -21.02
CA TYR A 100 13.21 -12.14 -20.55
C TYR A 100 12.34 -11.27 -21.45
N ASP A 101 11.06 -11.65 -21.57
CA ASP A 101 10.06 -10.88 -22.30
C ASP A 101 9.78 -9.52 -21.61
N ASP A 102 10.20 -8.44 -22.26
CA ASP A 102 10.05 -7.08 -21.73
C ASP A 102 8.59 -6.65 -21.55
N ASN A 103 7.63 -7.24 -22.28
CA ASN A 103 6.20 -6.96 -22.08
C ASN A 103 5.67 -7.60 -20.80
N LYS A 104 6.07 -8.84 -20.52
CA LYS A 104 5.74 -9.50 -19.25
C LYS A 104 6.39 -8.79 -18.06
N ARG A 105 7.63 -8.36 -18.23
CA ARG A 105 8.35 -7.56 -17.22
C ARG A 105 7.65 -6.24 -16.96
N ALA A 106 7.22 -5.54 -18.02
CA ALA A 106 6.47 -4.29 -17.90
C ALA A 106 5.09 -4.49 -17.25
N PHE A 107 4.43 -5.61 -17.54
CA PHE A 107 3.20 -6.00 -16.87
C PHE A 107 3.42 -6.13 -15.36
N ASN A 108 4.45 -6.85 -14.94
CA ASN A 108 4.77 -7.04 -13.52
C ASN A 108 5.19 -5.73 -12.83
N ALA A 109 5.92 -4.86 -13.52
CA ALA A 109 6.25 -3.53 -13.00
C ALA A 109 5.00 -2.68 -12.76
N ARG A 110 4.04 -2.68 -13.69
CA ARG A 110 2.74 -2.01 -13.53
C ARG A 110 1.93 -2.62 -12.38
N ALA A 111 1.90 -3.95 -12.30
CA ALA A 111 1.21 -4.66 -11.23
C ALA A 111 1.79 -4.30 -9.85
N PHE A 112 3.10 -4.27 -9.71
CA PHE A 112 3.76 -3.84 -8.48
C PHE A 112 3.40 -2.40 -8.11
N ALA A 113 3.50 -1.47 -9.07
CA ALA A 113 3.15 -0.07 -8.84
C ALA A 113 1.67 0.07 -8.43
N ALA A 114 0.76 -0.64 -9.12
CA ALA A 114 -0.66 -0.65 -8.77
C ALA A 114 -0.94 -1.20 -7.36
N ALA A 115 -0.17 -2.21 -6.92
CA ALA A 115 -0.30 -2.76 -5.57
C ALA A 115 0.00 -1.73 -4.49
N TRP A 116 0.96 -0.85 -4.71
CA TRP A 116 1.38 0.15 -3.73
C TRP A 116 0.71 1.52 -3.89
N ASN A 117 0.13 1.78 -5.06
CA ASN A 117 -0.50 3.07 -5.32
C ASN A 117 -1.71 3.33 -4.41
N GLY A 118 -1.69 4.46 -3.70
CA GLY A 118 -2.74 4.85 -2.76
C GLY A 118 -2.62 4.19 -1.38
N THR A 119 -1.50 3.53 -1.06
CA THR A 119 -1.30 2.91 0.26
C THR A 119 -1.07 3.98 1.31
N ILE A 120 -1.92 3.98 2.35
CA ILE A 120 -1.78 4.85 3.52
C ILE A 120 -1.27 4.01 4.69
N ILE A 121 -0.16 4.44 5.31
CA ILE A 121 0.45 3.75 6.45
C ILE A 121 0.39 4.68 7.67
N PRO A 122 -0.36 4.28 8.71
CA PRO A 122 -0.48 5.04 9.95
C PRO A 122 0.85 5.21 10.68
N PRO A 123 0.97 6.24 11.54
CA PRO A 123 2.16 6.43 12.37
C PRO A 123 2.45 5.21 13.24
N GLY A 124 3.72 4.81 13.29
CA GLY A 124 4.17 3.69 14.13
C GLY A 124 3.76 2.29 13.66
N THR A 125 3.10 2.18 12.50
CA THR A 125 2.61 0.89 11.98
C THR A 125 3.36 0.42 10.74
N GLU A 126 3.12 -0.82 10.35
CA GLU A 126 3.56 -1.38 9.07
C GLU A 126 2.39 -1.50 8.11
N GLY A 127 2.63 -1.20 6.84
CA GLY A 127 1.67 -1.39 5.74
C GLY A 127 2.27 -2.21 4.59
N SER A 128 1.40 -2.84 3.81
CA SER A 128 1.74 -3.59 2.60
C SER A 128 0.94 -3.11 1.40
N GLY A 129 1.35 -3.52 0.21
CA GLY A 129 0.58 -3.33 -1.00
C GLY A 129 -0.68 -4.20 -1.04
N LYS A 130 -1.52 -3.98 -2.03
CA LYS A 130 -2.80 -4.70 -2.23
C LYS A 130 -2.56 -6.15 -2.64
N GLU A 131 -3.31 -7.07 -2.05
CA GLU A 131 -3.22 -8.51 -2.37
C GLU A 131 -3.91 -8.91 -3.68
N THR A 132 -4.82 -8.09 -4.16
CA THR A 132 -5.61 -8.38 -5.38
C THR A 132 -4.82 -8.29 -6.68
N VAL A 133 -3.59 -7.82 -6.62
CA VAL A 133 -2.72 -7.66 -7.78
C VAL A 133 -2.15 -9.01 -8.21
N ARG A 134 -2.16 -9.27 -9.52
CA ARG A 134 -1.62 -10.49 -10.14
C ARG A 134 -0.32 -10.19 -10.86
N PHE A 135 0.61 -11.13 -10.75
CA PHE A 135 1.87 -11.12 -11.48
C PHE A 135 1.90 -12.28 -12.47
N THR A 136 2.61 -12.11 -13.59
CA THR A 136 2.92 -13.19 -14.53
C THR A 136 4.29 -13.77 -14.19
N ALA A 137 4.37 -15.10 -14.13
CA ALA A 137 5.62 -15.81 -14.01
C ALA A 137 6.21 -16.17 -15.38
N SER A 138 7.52 -16.18 -15.47
CA SER A 138 8.29 -16.70 -16.60
C SER A 138 9.18 -17.84 -16.11
N ARG A 139 9.51 -18.77 -17.01
CA ARG A 139 10.45 -19.83 -16.68
C ARG A 139 11.81 -19.24 -16.31
N ASP A 140 12.33 -19.68 -15.19
CA ASP A 140 13.62 -19.28 -14.68
C ASP A 140 14.23 -20.46 -13.93
N PRO A 141 15.19 -21.18 -14.57
CA PRO A 141 15.80 -22.36 -13.97
C PRO A 141 16.55 -22.07 -12.67
N GLU A 142 16.98 -20.82 -12.44
CA GLU A 142 17.69 -20.41 -11.24
C GLU A 142 16.75 -20.05 -10.09
N ALA A 143 15.45 -19.85 -10.38
CA ALA A 143 14.46 -19.57 -9.37
C ALA A 143 13.95 -20.85 -8.69
N PRO A 144 13.71 -20.84 -7.37
CA PRO A 144 13.02 -21.96 -6.70
C PRO A 144 11.67 -22.22 -7.36
N GLY A 145 11.46 -23.47 -7.74
CA GLY A 145 10.28 -23.88 -8.48
C GLY A 145 10.35 -23.62 -9.98
N GLY A 146 11.48 -23.12 -10.51
CA GLY A 146 11.72 -22.94 -11.93
C GLY A 146 10.95 -21.79 -12.59
N TYR A 147 10.37 -20.89 -11.80
CA TYR A 147 9.62 -19.74 -12.29
C TYR A 147 9.85 -18.50 -11.42
N ALA A 148 9.90 -17.33 -12.05
CA ALA A 148 9.99 -16.04 -11.36
C ALA A 148 9.13 -14.95 -12.03
N SER A 149 8.71 -13.98 -11.24
CA SER A 149 7.98 -12.80 -11.70
C SER A 149 8.96 -11.66 -12.01
N HIS A 150 9.69 -11.82 -13.12
CA HIS A 150 10.65 -10.80 -13.56
C HIS A 150 9.97 -9.45 -13.82
N GLY A 151 10.69 -8.34 -13.59
CA GLY A 151 10.19 -6.98 -13.76
C GLY A 151 9.68 -6.34 -12.47
N SER A 152 9.65 -7.05 -11.35
CA SER A 152 9.28 -6.49 -10.04
C SER A 152 10.42 -5.74 -9.32
N CYS A 153 11.68 -6.02 -9.63
CA CYS A 153 12.82 -5.36 -8.99
C CYS A 153 12.92 -3.85 -9.27
N PRO A 154 12.74 -3.34 -10.50
CA PRO A 154 12.75 -1.90 -10.75
C PRO A 154 11.72 -1.12 -9.94
N PRO A 155 10.41 -1.49 -9.88
CA PRO A 155 9.47 -0.78 -9.02
C PRO A 155 9.76 -0.97 -7.53
N ALA A 156 10.30 -2.11 -7.12
CA ALA A 156 10.76 -2.32 -5.76
C ALA A 156 11.90 -1.35 -5.38
N ARG A 157 12.84 -1.09 -6.29
CA ARG A 157 13.88 -0.08 -6.09
C ARG A 157 13.31 1.33 -5.94
N ALA A 158 12.29 1.68 -6.73
CA ALA A 158 11.60 2.97 -6.59
C ALA A 158 10.91 3.08 -5.22
N LEU A 159 10.19 2.04 -4.79
CA LEU A 159 9.58 1.98 -3.45
C LEU A 159 10.61 2.11 -2.34
N ARG A 160 11.70 1.33 -2.42
CA ARG A 160 12.81 1.41 -1.46
C ARG A 160 13.37 2.83 -1.39
N ALA A 161 13.63 3.44 -2.54
CA ALA A 161 14.23 4.76 -2.61
C ALA A 161 13.34 5.84 -1.98
N VAL A 162 12.01 5.83 -2.21
CA VAL A 162 11.13 6.83 -1.60
C VAL A 162 10.97 6.62 -0.10
N VAL A 163 10.93 5.38 0.36
CA VAL A 163 10.80 5.04 1.79
C VAL A 163 12.05 5.47 2.55
N THR A 164 13.23 5.02 2.09
CA THR A 164 14.49 5.33 2.77
C THR A 164 14.90 6.79 2.58
N GLY A 165 14.59 7.40 1.42
CA GLY A 165 14.79 8.83 1.17
C GLY A 165 13.93 9.74 2.06
N ALA A 166 12.85 9.22 2.62
CA ALA A 166 12.04 9.88 3.64
C ALA A 166 12.54 9.65 5.09
N GLY A 167 13.70 8.99 5.26
CA GLY A 167 14.27 8.67 6.57
C GLY A 167 13.60 7.49 7.28
N MET A 168 12.77 6.73 6.58
CA MET A 168 12.17 5.50 7.13
C MET A 168 13.10 4.29 6.92
N PRO A 169 12.96 3.23 7.74
CA PRO A 169 13.81 2.05 7.61
C PRO A 169 13.59 1.32 6.28
N LEU A 170 14.60 0.54 5.89
CA LEU A 170 14.49 -0.38 4.76
C LEU A 170 13.22 -1.24 4.93
N PRO A 171 12.35 -1.32 3.93
CA PRO A 171 11.15 -2.15 4.02
C PRO A 171 11.51 -3.62 4.31
N ARG A 172 10.79 -4.25 5.21
CA ARG A 172 10.93 -5.68 5.46
C ARG A 172 10.61 -6.46 4.18
N GLY A 173 11.36 -7.50 3.88
CA GLY A 173 11.26 -8.26 2.62
C GLY A 173 12.07 -7.63 1.48
N MET A 174 12.83 -6.56 1.73
CA MET A 174 13.71 -5.93 0.76
C MET A 174 15.18 -6.01 1.18
N THR A 175 16.06 -5.86 0.21
CA THR A 175 17.52 -5.76 0.38
C THR A 175 18.05 -4.48 -0.25
N TRP A 176 19.27 -4.09 0.13
CA TRP A 176 19.98 -2.98 -0.52
C TRP A 176 20.58 -3.33 -1.89
N GLU A 177 20.65 -4.62 -2.20
CA GLU A 177 21.19 -5.10 -3.46
C GLU A 177 20.33 -4.69 -4.67
N PHE A 178 20.84 -4.97 -5.85
CA PHE A 178 20.16 -4.65 -7.11
C PHE A 178 18.80 -5.33 -7.24
N HIS A 179 18.68 -6.54 -6.78
CA HIS A 179 17.43 -7.31 -6.82
C HIS A 179 16.31 -6.71 -5.96
N ALA A 180 16.63 -5.88 -4.98
CA ALA A 180 15.72 -5.14 -4.11
C ALA A 180 14.74 -6.00 -3.30
N VAL A 181 14.19 -7.08 -3.84
CA VAL A 181 13.23 -7.98 -3.18
C VAL A 181 13.97 -9.25 -2.76
N LEU A 182 13.80 -9.63 -1.49
CA LEU A 182 14.31 -10.92 -1.00
C LEU A 182 13.56 -12.06 -1.68
N PHE A 183 14.28 -13.15 -1.90
CA PHE A 183 13.74 -14.32 -2.55
C PHE A 183 12.57 -14.93 -1.77
N GLY A 184 11.49 -15.34 -2.46
CA GLY A 184 10.31 -15.93 -1.83
C GLY A 184 9.29 -14.94 -1.27
N PHE A 185 9.59 -13.64 -1.25
CA PHE A 185 8.59 -12.63 -0.87
C PHE A 185 7.71 -12.23 -2.05
N ASN A 186 6.41 -12.14 -1.80
CA ASN A 186 5.50 -11.52 -2.75
C ASN A 186 5.80 -10.00 -2.80
N PRO A 187 6.09 -9.42 -3.99
CA PRO A 187 6.44 -8.01 -4.10
C PRO A 187 5.39 -7.04 -3.57
N ALA A 188 4.11 -7.43 -3.61
CA ALA A 188 3.01 -6.60 -3.16
C ALA A 188 2.70 -6.79 -1.66
N THR A 189 2.64 -8.04 -1.20
CA THR A 189 2.15 -8.37 0.15
C THR A 189 3.23 -8.88 1.09
N GLY A 190 4.32 -9.40 0.56
CA GLY A 190 5.47 -9.86 1.36
C GLY A 190 6.38 -8.73 1.82
N ILE A 191 6.31 -7.56 1.17
CA ILE A 191 7.04 -6.36 1.56
C ILE A 191 6.20 -5.59 2.58
N LYS A 192 6.85 -5.12 3.66
CA LYS A 192 6.23 -4.28 4.68
C LYS A 192 7.02 -2.99 4.85
N VAL A 193 6.33 -1.87 4.71
CA VAL A 193 6.87 -0.52 4.94
C VAL A 193 6.46 -0.07 6.35
N LYS A 194 7.43 0.32 7.17
CA LYS A 194 7.18 0.82 8.51
C LYS A 194 7.22 2.35 8.51
N ASN A 195 6.11 2.97 8.89
CA ASN A 195 6.07 4.40 9.12
C ASN A 195 6.56 4.71 10.54
N THR A 196 7.73 5.30 10.66
CA THR A 196 8.32 5.74 11.94
C THR A 196 8.03 7.20 12.27
N GLY A 197 7.34 7.91 11.38
CA GLY A 197 6.95 9.31 11.56
C GLY A 197 5.74 9.50 12.46
N LYS A 198 5.45 10.75 12.80
CA LYS A 198 4.30 11.12 13.62
C LYS A 198 2.99 11.33 12.84
N TYR A 199 3.05 11.38 11.53
CA TYR A 199 1.90 11.54 10.64
C TYR A 199 1.71 10.31 9.76
N PRO A 200 0.49 10.04 9.27
CA PRO A 200 0.29 9.04 8.25
C PRO A 200 1.09 9.38 6.99
N VAL A 201 1.53 8.36 6.27
CA VAL A 201 2.18 8.53 4.97
C VAL A 201 1.35 7.88 3.87
N LEU A 202 1.32 8.51 2.71
CA LEU A 202 0.69 8.01 1.50
C LEU A 202 1.78 7.70 0.47
N ILE A 203 1.75 6.48 -0.05
CA ILE A 203 2.61 6.05 -1.17
C ILE A 203 1.78 6.13 -2.44
N GLU A 204 2.28 6.86 -3.44
CA GLU A 204 1.75 6.85 -4.80
C GLU A 204 2.79 6.26 -5.73
N MET A 205 2.39 5.27 -6.54
CA MET A 205 3.24 4.67 -7.55
C MET A 205 2.48 4.52 -8.86
N TRP A 206 3.15 4.81 -9.97
CA TRP A 206 2.60 4.63 -11.31
C TRP A 206 3.70 4.37 -12.32
N THR A 207 3.31 3.97 -13.50
CA THR A 207 4.22 3.70 -14.61
C THR A 207 3.82 4.48 -15.85
N THR A 208 4.78 4.76 -16.71
CA THR A 208 4.58 5.30 -18.06
C THR A 208 5.40 4.48 -19.06
N GLY A 209 5.05 4.57 -20.34
CA GLY A 209 5.74 3.83 -21.40
C GLY A 209 5.31 2.36 -21.48
N SER A 210 6.03 1.57 -22.28
CA SER A 210 5.75 0.16 -22.54
C SER A 210 7.04 -0.63 -22.77
N GLY A 211 6.97 -1.96 -22.62
CA GLY A 211 8.12 -2.85 -22.77
C GLY A 211 9.34 -2.36 -21.99
N ALA A 212 10.52 -2.45 -22.57
CA ALA A 212 11.78 -1.98 -21.99
C ALA A 212 11.79 -0.49 -21.67
N GLY A 213 10.98 0.32 -22.36
CA GLY A 213 10.84 1.77 -22.14
C GLY A 213 9.98 2.16 -20.95
N THR A 214 9.50 1.18 -20.16
CA THR A 214 8.67 1.45 -18.98
C THR A 214 9.47 2.19 -17.91
N LYS A 215 8.93 3.33 -17.48
CA LYS A 215 9.42 4.12 -16.36
C LYS A 215 8.48 3.95 -15.17
N ILE A 216 9.05 3.83 -13.99
CA ILE A 216 8.32 3.63 -12.74
C ILE A 216 8.58 4.83 -11.84
N TYR A 217 7.52 5.46 -11.39
CA TYR A 217 7.54 6.61 -10.50
C TYR A 217 7.02 6.20 -9.13
N ALA A 218 7.63 6.73 -8.10
CA ALA A 218 7.15 6.62 -6.74
C ALA A 218 7.24 7.97 -6.05
N ARG A 219 6.22 8.31 -5.28
CA ARG A 219 6.17 9.47 -4.39
C ARG A 219 5.68 9.06 -3.03
N LEU A 220 6.25 9.67 -2.01
CA LEU A 220 5.79 9.49 -0.65
C LEU A 220 5.39 10.86 -0.09
N TYR A 221 4.20 10.91 0.43
CA TYR A 221 3.61 12.10 1.04
C TYR A 221 3.37 11.88 2.52
N ARG A 222 3.57 12.90 3.28
CA ARG A 222 3.10 13.00 4.65
C ARG A 222 1.72 13.68 4.63
N LEU A 223 0.77 13.10 5.36
CA LEU A 223 -0.57 13.64 5.51
C LEU A 223 -0.60 14.46 6.81
N GLU A 224 -0.60 15.78 6.66
CA GLU A 224 -0.58 16.70 7.79
C GLU A 224 -1.96 17.29 8.01
N PRO A 225 -2.37 17.54 9.29
CA PRO A 225 -3.57 18.31 9.57
C PRO A 225 -3.51 19.70 8.90
N VAL A 226 -4.66 20.21 8.50
CA VAL A 226 -4.80 21.59 8.00
C VAL A 226 -4.97 22.53 9.20
#